data_e3afffa6b777a008a9855726d1760650
#
_entry.id   e3afffa6b777a008a9855726d1760650
#
_cell.length_a   1.000
_cell.length_b   1.000
_cell.length_c   1.000
_cell.angle_alpha   90.00
_cell.angle_beta   90.00
_cell.angle_gamma   90.00
#
_symmetry.space_group_name_H-M   'P 1'
#
loop_
_entity.id
_entity.type
_entity.pdbx_description
1 polymer ?
#
loop_
_entity_poly.entity_id
_entity_poly.type
_entity_poly.pdbx_seq_one_letter_code
_entity_poly.pdbx_strand_id
1 'polypeptide(L)'
;SIALAMAAAVNNELIAKYRRHHPEQGLLYRTVQTYWPLFLREQERVGKTIPVFIKDEFEKFLRCGVPEFGFIRTYCYHCRESGIVAFSCKKRGFCPSCCARRMNDEAAHLVDQVLPQVNMRQWVLSFPYKLRFQMAHNARLTSQILPIFIKVITSYQKKVARKRGIKRARTGSVTFIQRFGSALNLNVHFHALFTDGVFFRTDAKDSGGGGYEFYKLPEPTKEELVKLASKI
;
A
#
# COMPACT_ATOMS: atom_id res chain seq x y z
N SER A 1 24.47 -31.69 -11.28
CA SER A 1 24.88 -32.06 -9.91
C SER A 1 25.51 -30.89 -9.13
N ILE A 2 26.21 -29.97 -9.81
CA ILE A 2 26.87 -28.79 -9.19
C ILE A 2 25.83 -27.65 -8.86
N ALA A 3 24.80 -27.52 -9.67
CA ALA A 3 23.73 -26.51 -9.44
C ALA A 3 22.88 -26.80 -8.17
N LEU A 4 22.67 -28.07 -7.82
CA LEU A 4 21.93 -28.45 -6.59
C LEU A 4 22.78 -28.20 -5.32
N ALA A 5 24.10 -28.35 -5.40
CA ALA A 5 25.00 -28.11 -4.28
C ALA A 5 25.15 -26.57 -3.98
N MET A 6 25.14 -25.74 -5.01
CA MET A 6 25.18 -24.29 -4.85
C MET A 6 23.86 -23.74 -4.30
N ALA A 7 22.71 -24.29 -4.66
CA ALA A 7 21.42 -23.90 -4.09
C ALA A 7 21.27 -24.27 -2.60
N ALA A 8 21.88 -25.39 -2.17
CA ALA A 8 21.91 -25.78 -0.76
C ALA A 8 22.87 -24.94 0.09
N ALA A 9 23.98 -24.45 -0.47
CA ALA A 9 24.94 -23.62 0.23
C ALA A 9 24.43 -22.17 0.42
N VAL A 10 23.66 -21.63 -0.53
CA VAL A 10 23.07 -20.29 -0.43
C VAL A 10 21.93 -20.24 0.60
N ASN A 11 21.26 -21.35 0.88
CA ASN A 11 20.15 -21.39 1.85
C ASN A 11 20.59 -21.39 3.32
N ASN A 12 21.85 -21.67 3.65
CA ASN A 12 22.29 -21.76 5.05
C ASN A 12 22.86 -20.45 5.62
N GLU A 13 23.22 -19.46 4.81
CA GLU A 13 23.74 -18.17 5.28
C GLU A 13 22.66 -17.06 5.38
N LEU A 14 21.47 -17.27 4.83
CA LEU A 14 20.41 -16.26 4.79
C LEU A 14 19.24 -16.49 5.74
N ILE A 15 19.28 -17.50 6.59
CA ILE A 15 18.33 -17.57 7.72
C ILE A 15 18.84 -16.59 8.77
N ALA A 16 18.51 -15.30 8.57
CA ALA A 16 18.72 -14.29 9.58
C ALA A 16 18.06 -14.79 10.86
N LYS A 17 18.88 -15.15 11.85
CA LYS A 17 18.42 -15.62 13.16
C LYS A 17 17.38 -14.60 13.66
N TYR A 18 16.11 -15.02 13.84
CA TYR A 18 15.05 -14.13 14.29
C TYR A 18 15.49 -13.41 15.56
N ARG A 19 15.56 -12.10 15.48
CA ARG A 19 15.78 -11.24 16.64
C ARG A 19 14.46 -10.59 17.00
N ARG A 20 14.04 -10.76 18.26
CA ARG A 20 12.85 -10.09 18.76
C ARG A 20 12.97 -8.58 18.52
N HIS A 21 11.96 -7.99 17.94
CA HIS A 21 11.81 -6.54 17.93
C HIS A 21 11.38 -6.08 19.33
N HIS A 22 12.00 -5.01 19.83
CA HIS A 22 11.71 -4.40 21.13
C HIS A 22 10.92 -3.10 20.98
N PRO A 23 9.60 -3.16 20.69
CA PRO A 23 8.80 -1.96 20.45
C PRO A 23 8.77 -1.04 21.66
N GLU A 24 8.84 -1.61 22.88
CA GLU A 24 8.84 -0.90 24.15
C GLU A 24 10.03 0.06 24.32
N GLN A 25 11.11 -0.12 23.56
CA GLN A 25 12.28 0.77 23.55
C GLN A 25 12.13 1.91 22.53
N GLY A 26 11.17 1.83 21.62
CA GLY A 26 10.93 2.82 20.59
C GLY A 26 10.37 4.14 21.11
N LEU A 27 10.76 5.26 20.48
CA LEU A 27 10.26 6.59 20.84
C LEU A 27 8.74 6.67 20.75
N LEU A 28 8.15 6.17 19.68
CA LEU A 28 6.68 6.20 19.50
C LEU A 28 5.97 5.42 20.62
N TYR A 29 6.49 4.25 20.99
CA TYR A 29 5.90 3.45 22.05
C TYR A 29 5.90 4.22 23.38
N ARG A 30 7.05 4.75 23.79
CA ARG A 30 7.19 5.53 25.02
C ARG A 30 6.33 6.78 25.03
N THR A 31 6.24 7.48 23.90
CA THR A 31 5.36 8.64 23.76
C THR A 31 3.90 8.25 23.96
N VAL A 32 3.43 7.22 23.29
CA VAL A 32 2.04 6.74 23.45
C VAL A 32 1.80 6.25 24.88
N GLN A 33 2.70 5.47 25.45
CA GLN A 33 2.58 4.95 26.80
C GLN A 33 2.44 6.08 27.84
N THR A 34 3.22 7.15 27.67
CA THR A 34 3.21 8.30 28.59
C THR A 34 1.98 9.19 28.39
N TYR A 35 1.68 9.56 27.16
CA TYR A 35 0.71 10.62 26.88
C TYR A 35 -0.71 10.13 26.59
N TRP A 36 -0.89 8.88 26.22
CA TRP A 36 -2.23 8.33 25.97
C TRP A 36 -3.17 8.39 27.19
N PRO A 37 -2.76 7.99 28.39
CA PRO A 37 -3.59 8.11 29.58
C PRO A 37 -3.89 9.57 29.97
N LEU A 38 -2.93 10.48 29.72
CA LEU A 38 -3.10 11.91 29.97
C LEU A 38 -4.14 12.50 29.02
N PHE A 39 -4.04 12.15 27.73
CA PHE A 39 -4.98 12.58 26.72
C PHE A 39 -6.41 12.11 27.04
N LEU A 40 -6.60 10.86 27.43
CA LEU A 40 -7.92 10.33 27.79
C LEU A 40 -8.55 11.12 28.93
N ARG A 41 -7.80 11.36 30.00
CA ARG A 41 -8.26 12.16 31.14
C ARG A 41 -8.66 13.57 30.74
N GLU A 42 -7.88 14.22 29.89
CA GLU A 42 -8.20 15.56 29.42
C GLU A 42 -9.46 15.59 28.55
N GLN A 43 -9.67 14.58 27.69
CA GLN A 43 -10.90 14.48 26.91
C GLN A 43 -12.12 14.26 27.81
N GLU A 44 -12.02 13.43 28.84
CA GLU A 44 -13.07 13.23 29.83
C GLU A 44 -13.39 14.52 30.59
N ARG A 45 -12.35 15.29 30.99
CA ARG A 45 -12.50 16.58 31.67
C ARG A 45 -13.30 17.61 30.84
N VAL A 46 -13.13 17.60 29.52
CA VAL A 46 -13.88 18.51 28.61
C VAL A 46 -15.16 17.86 28.06
N GLY A 47 -15.62 16.74 28.64
CA GLY A 47 -16.87 16.07 28.26
C GLY A 47 -16.85 15.42 26.86
N LYS A 48 -15.67 15.16 26.29
CA LYS A 48 -15.53 14.51 24.98
C LYS A 48 -15.32 13.00 25.13
N THR A 49 -16.13 12.25 24.43
CA THR A 49 -15.99 10.79 24.37
C THR A 49 -15.11 10.39 23.20
N ILE A 50 -14.04 9.64 23.46
CA ILE A 50 -13.20 9.06 22.43
C ILE A 50 -13.86 7.77 21.91
N PRO A 51 -14.05 7.62 20.59
CA PRO A 51 -14.61 6.40 20.01
C PRO A 51 -13.86 5.14 20.43
N VAL A 52 -14.59 4.06 20.68
CA VAL A 52 -14.03 2.79 21.15
C VAL A 52 -12.97 2.25 20.20
N PHE A 53 -13.16 2.36 18.88
CA PHE A 53 -12.18 1.87 17.90
C PHE A 53 -10.84 2.62 17.99
N ILE A 54 -10.82 3.90 18.38
CA ILE A 54 -9.59 4.66 18.60
C ILE A 54 -8.90 4.14 19.88
N LYS A 55 -9.65 3.97 20.97
CA LYS A 55 -9.10 3.40 22.20
C LYS A 55 -8.46 2.02 21.94
N ASP A 56 -9.17 1.15 21.22
CA ASP A 56 -8.70 -0.18 20.87
C ASP A 56 -7.42 -0.16 19.98
N GLU A 57 -7.27 0.83 19.09
CA GLU A 57 -6.02 0.98 18.30
C GLU A 57 -4.82 1.27 19.21
N PHE A 58 -4.93 2.23 20.13
CA PHE A 58 -3.84 2.62 21.03
C PHE A 58 -3.51 1.52 22.04
N GLU A 59 -4.51 0.91 22.66
CA GLU A 59 -4.33 -0.18 23.64
C GLU A 59 -3.67 -1.40 23.00
N LYS A 60 -4.12 -1.81 21.81
CA LYS A 60 -3.53 -2.92 21.07
C LYS A 60 -2.13 -2.62 20.58
N PHE A 61 -1.84 -1.35 20.20
CA PHE A 61 -0.49 -0.94 19.88
C PHE A 61 0.46 -1.12 21.04
N LEU A 62 0.08 -0.70 22.27
CA LEU A 62 0.90 -0.84 23.47
C LEU A 62 1.15 -2.31 23.89
N ARG A 63 0.35 -3.24 23.41
CA ARG A 63 0.54 -4.69 23.64
C ARG A 63 1.29 -5.39 22.50
N CYS A 64 1.49 -4.70 21.38
CA CYS A 64 2.01 -5.29 20.14
C CYS A 64 3.49 -5.66 20.25
N GLY A 65 3.81 -6.94 20.14
CA GLY A 65 5.19 -7.43 20.18
C GLY A 65 5.83 -7.50 21.55
N VAL A 66 5.03 -7.29 22.60
CA VAL A 66 5.45 -7.31 24.01
C VAL A 66 5.06 -8.66 24.62
N PRO A 67 6.02 -9.54 24.97
CA PRO A 67 5.73 -10.93 25.40
C PRO A 67 4.86 -11.05 26.64
N GLU A 68 4.88 -10.05 27.52
CA GLU A 68 4.07 -9.99 28.73
C GLU A 68 2.57 -10.00 28.43
N PHE A 69 2.17 -9.61 27.21
CA PHE A 69 0.79 -9.65 26.74
C PHE A 69 0.46 -10.90 25.91
N GLY A 70 1.40 -11.86 25.85
CA GLY A 70 1.22 -13.14 25.23
C GLY A 70 2.18 -13.40 24.08
N PHE A 71 2.49 -14.68 23.89
CA PHE A 71 3.41 -15.17 22.88
C PHE A 71 3.08 -16.60 22.48
N ILE A 72 3.63 -17.03 21.35
CA ILE A 72 3.68 -18.42 20.92
C ILE A 72 5.12 -18.90 21.07
N ARG A 73 5.30 -20.07 21.67
CA ARG A 73 6.57 -20.79 21.63
C ARG A 73 6.62 -21.62 20.35
N THR A 74 7.64 -21.40 19.54
CA THR A 74 7.96 -22.20 18.36
C THR A 74 9.07 -23.18 18.68
N TYR A 75 9.04 -24.36 18.06
CA TYR A 75 10.08 -25.36 18.21
C TYR A 75 10.40 -25.98 16.83
N CYS A 76 11.66 -26.00 16.48
CA CYS A 76 12.12 -26.66 15.26
C CYS A 76 12.58 -28.09 15.58
N TYR A 77 11.89 -29.10 15.05
CA TYR A 77 12.26 -30.50 15.26
C TYR A 77 13.58 -30.88 14.56
N HIS A 78 13.99 -30.14 13.54
CA HIS A 78 15.23 -30.42 12.81
C HIS A 78 16.47 -29.94 13.56
N CYS A 79 16.52 -28.66 13.96
CA CYS A 79 17.67 -28.10 14.70
C CYS A 79 17.48 -28.11 16.21
N ARG A 80 16.31 -28.56 16.72
CA ARG A 80 15.94 -28.63 18.15
C ARG A 80 15.96 -27.26 18.87
N GLU A 81 16.00 -26.18 18.11
CA GLU A 81 15.92 -24.83 18.68
C GLU A 81 14.47 -24.42 18.97
N SER A 82 14.29 -23.67 20.06
CA SER A 82 13.01 -23.05 20.39
C SER A 82 13.11 -21.52 20.33
N GLY A 83 12.04 -20.88 19.87
CA GLY A 83 11.91 -19.44 19.83
C GLY A 83 10.61 -18.95 20.46
N ILE A 84 10.54 -17.68 20.76
CA ILE A 84 9.33 -17.02 21.25
C ILE A 84 8.92 -15.95 20.25
N VAL A 85 7.66 -15.98 19.82
CA VAL A 85 7.05 -14.97 18.95
C VAL A 85 5.93 -14.28 19.71
N ALA A 86 6.15 -13.04 20.12
CA ALA A 86 5.12 -12.24 20.79
C ALA A 86 3.94 -11.93 19.88
N PHE A 87 2.74 -11.82 20.44
CA PHE A 87 1.54 -11.50 19.68
C PHE A 87 1.63 -10.09 19.08
N SER A 88 1.17 -9.96 17.85
CA SER A 88 1.09 -8.69 17.15
C SER A 88 -0.36 -8.17 17.15
N CYS A 89 -0.53 -6.84 17.15
CA CYS A 89 -1.85 -6.22 17.16
C CYS A 89 -2.65 -6.44 15.86
N LYS A 90 -1.99 -6.76 14.76
CA LYS A 90 -2.57 -6.93 13.41
C LYS A 90 -3.43 -5.75 12.94
N LYS A 91 -3.30 -4.61 13.62
CA LYS A 91 -4.04 -3.39 13.31
C LYS A 91 -3.51 -2.70 12.06
N ARG A 92 -4.36 -1.87 11.43
CA ARG A 92 -4.06 -1.10 10.21
C ARG A 92 -3.80 0.38 10.48
N GLY A 93 -3.86 0.78 11.75
CA GLY A 93 -3.69 2.16 12.16
C GLY A 93 -2.24 2.64 12.07
N PHE A 94 -1.63 2.92 13.21
CA PHE A 94 -0.31 3.54 13.26
C PHE A 94 0.83 2.64 13.78
N CYS A 95 0.56 1.37 14.08
CA CYS A 95 1.59 0.44 14.56
C CYS A 95 2.65 0.18 13.49
N PRO A 96 3.92 0.65 13.65
CA PRO A 96 4.93 0.56 12.60
C PRO A 96 5.23 -0.89 12.21
N SER A 97 5.35 -1.80 13.20
CA SER A 97 5.67 -3.20 12.95
C SER A 97 4.61 -3.93 12.12
N CYS A 98 3.32 -3.72 12.45
CA CYS A 98 2.23 -4.37 11.73
C CYS A 98 1.98 -3.74 10.36
N CYS A 99 2.10 -2.40 10.26
CA CYS A 99 1.96 -1.69 8.99
C CYS A 99 3.10 -2.02 8.04
N ALA A 100 4.37 -1.98 8.50
CA ALA A 100 5.52 -2.28 7.64
C ALA A 100 5.47 -3.71 7.08
N ARG A 101 5.17 -4.71 7.92
CA ARG A 101 5.03 -6.10 7.45
C ARG A 101 3.99 -6.20 6.34
N ARG A 102 2.80 -5.64 6.56
CA ARG A 102 1.74 -5.67 5.56
C ARG A 102 2.12 -4.95 4.27
N MET A 103 2.75 -3.77 4.40
CA MET A 103 3.20 -3.02 3.23
C MET A 103 4.23 -3.81 2.41
N ASN A 104 5.14 -4.52 3.07
CA ASN A 104 6.11 -5.37 2.39
C ASN A 104 5.44 -6.57 1.71
N ASP A 105 4.51 -7.24 2.39
CA ASP A 105 3.77 -8.37 1.84
C ASP A 105 2.92 -7.95 0.62
N GLU A 106 2.22 -6.80 0.72
CA GLU A 106 1.45 -6.25 -0.38
C GLU A 106 2.34 -5.79 -1.55
N ALA A 107 3.49 -5.16 -1.25
CA ALA A 107 4.43 -4.74 -2.29
C ALA A 107 5.02 -5.95 -3.03
N ALA A 108 5.43 -6.99 -2.31
CA ALA A 108 5.91 -8.24 -2.92
C ALA A 108 4.82 -8.86 -3.80
N HIS A 109 3.59 -9.02 -3.28
CA HIS A 109 2.47 -9.56 -4.05
C HIS A 109 2.19 -8.74 -5.32
N LEU A 110 2.19 -7.40 -5.23
CA LEU A 110 1.99 -6.54 -6.39
C LEU A 110 3.10 -6.73 -7.44
N VAL A 111 4.37 -6.76 -7.02
CA VAL A 111 5.51 -6.89 -7.93
C VAL A 111 5.57 -8.27 -8.56
N ASP A 112 5.35 -9.32 -7.76
CA ASP A 112 5.56 -10.70 -8.19
C ASP A 112 4.36 -11.27 -8.95
N GLN A 113 3.13 -10.82 -8.67
CA GLN A 113 1.91 -11.46 -9.14
C GLN A 113 0.94 -10.57 -9.93
N VAL A 114 1.00 -9.25 -9.73
CA VAL A 114 -0.05 -8.34 -10.25
C VAL A 114 0.47 -7.39 -11.32
N LEU A 115 1.62 -6.75 -11.07
CA LEU A 115 2.16 -5.75 -11.98
C LEU A 115 2.90 -6.43 -13.13
N PRO A 116 2.58 -6.06 -14.39
CA PRO A 116 3.32 -6.56 -15.53
C PRO A 116 4.74 -5.96 -15.53
N GLN A 117 5.70 -6.68 -16.14
CA GLN A 117 7.09 -6.25 -16.30
C GLN A 117 7.21 -5.19 -17.40
N VAL A 118 6.55 -4.06 -17.23
CA VAL A 118 6.55 -2.90 -18.11
C VAL A 118 6.74 -1.61 -17.32
N ASN A 119 7.10 -0.55 -18.01
CA ASN A 119 7.20 0.76 -17.35
C ASN A 119 5.86 1.19 -16.75
N MET A 120 5.93 1.71 -15.54
CA MET A 120 4.78 2.24 -14.81
C MET A 120 4.91 3.75 -14.67
N ARG A 121 3.78 4.44 -14.68
CA ARG A 121 3.69 5.88 -14.42
C ARG A 121 2.82 6.16 -13.21
N GLN A 122 3.36 6.92 -12.28
CA GLN A 122 2.58 7.38 -11.13
C GLN A 122 1.77 8.64 -11.50
N TRP A 123 0.49 8.59 -11.14
CA TRP A 123 -0.42 9.72 -11.19
C TRP A 123 -0.87 10.07 -9.78
N VAL A 124 -0.73 11.33 -9.41
CA VAL A 124 -1.16 11.81 -8.10
C VAL A 124 -2.30 12.81 -8.28
N LEU A 125 -3.43 12.54 -7.64
CA LEU A 125 -4.56 13.44 -7.61
C LEU A 125 -4.73 14.01 -6.21
N SER A 126 -4.50 15.31 -6.06
CA SER A 126 -4.76 16.07 -4.85
C SER A 126 -6.02 16.90 -4.99
N PHE A 127 -6.70 17.17 -3.87
CA PHE A 127 -7.95 17.88 -3.85
C PHE A 127 -7.85 19.25 -3.13
N PRO A 128 -8.73 20.21 -3.42
CA PRO A 128 -8.85 21.45 -2.65
C PRO A 128 -9.15 21.16 -1.18
N TYR A 129 -8.69 22.04 -0.28
CA TYR A 129 -8.79 21.83 1.18
C TYR A 129 -10.21 21.49 1.66
N LYS A 130 -11.22 22.23 1.18
CA LYS A 130 -12.63 21.98 1.55
C LYS A 130 -13.10 20.57 1.20
N LEU A 131 -12.68 20.05 0.04
CA LEU A 131 -13.06 18.72 -0.42
C LEU A 131 -12.34 17.63 0.37
N ARG A 132 -11.08 17.84 0.77
CA ARG A 132 -10.31 16.87 1.59
C ARG A 132 -11.01 16.54 2.89
N PHE A 133 -11.55 17.56 3.57
CA PHE A 133 -12.29 17.38 4.81
C PHE A 133 -13.55 16.52 4.58
N GLN A 134 -14.33 16.84 3.57
CA GLN A 134 -15.53 16.09 3.23
C GLN A 134 -15.21 14.63 2.88
N MET A 135 -14.19 14.39 2.06
CA MET A 135 -13.75 13.04 1.66
C MET A 135 -13.25 12.23 2.86
N ALA A 136 -12.58 12.85 3.82
CA ALA A 136 -12.07 12.16 5.01
C ALA A 136 -13.21 11.63 5.90
N HIS A 137 -14.32 12.34 5.97
CA HIS A 137 -15.48 11.99 6.79
C HIS A 137 -16.60 11.27 6.03
N ASN A 138 -16.49 11.22 4.69
CA ASN A 138 -17.46 10.56 3.83
C ASN A 138 -16.77 9.57 2.88
N ALA A 139 -16.70 8.31 3.32
CA ALA A 139 -16.11 7.23 2.54
C ALA A 139 -16.84 7.00 1.19
N ARG A 140 -18.14 7.24 1.15
CA ARG A 140 -18.96 7.11 -0.08
C ARG A 140 -18.50 8.13 -1.12
N LEU A 141 -18.27 9.39 -0.73
CA LEU A 141 -17.78 10.43 -1.63
C LEU A 141 -16.40 10.03 -2.22
N THR A 142 -15.49 9.57 -1.39
CA THR A 142 -14.17 9.09 -1.83
C THR A 142 -14.30 7.94 -2.82
N SER A 143 -15.19 6.98 -2.56
CA SER A 143 -15.47 5.84 -3.44
C SER A 143 -16.12 6.24 -4.76
N GLN A 144 -16.83 7.36 -4.82
CA GLN A 144 -17.43 7.87 -6.05
C GLN A 144 -16.41 8.64 -6.92
N ILE A 145 -15.49 9.37 -6.31
CA ILE A 145 -14.48 10.15 -7.03
C ILE A 145 -13.40 9.24 -7.65
N LEU A 146 -12.99 8.19 -6.95
CA LEU A 146 -11.92 7.29 -7.40
C LEU A 146 -12.16 6.68 -8.80
N PRO A 147 -13.35 6.12 -9.11
CA PRO A 147 -13.64 5.61 -10.46
C PRO A 147 -13.61 6.70 -11.54
N ILE A 148 -13.98 7.94 -11.22
CA ILE A 148 -13.89 9.07 -12.14
C ILE A 148 -12.45 9.32 -12.52
N PHE A 149 -11.55 9.41 -11.54
CA PHE A 149 -10.12 9.58 -11.76
C PHE A 149 -9.54 8.47 -12.64
N ILE A 150 -9.80 7.21 -12.29
CA ILE A 150 -9.32 6.05 -13.07
C ILE A 150 -9.87 6.09 -14.50
N LYS A 151 -11.17 6.39 -14.68
CA LYS A 151 -11.81 6.49 -16.00
C LYS A 151 -11.20 7.60 -16.85
N VAL A 152 -10.92 8.76 -16.27
CA VAL A 152 -10.32 9.89 -17.00
C VAL A 152 -8.95 9.52 -17.54
N ILE A 153 -8.07 8.95 -16.69
CA ILE A 153 -6.72 8.55 -17.12
C ILE A 153 -6.76 7.40 -18.14
N THR A 154 -7.55 6.37 -17.88
CA THR A 154 -7.75 5.25 -18.81
C THR A 154 -8.24 5.73 -20.17
N SER A 155 -9.21 6.64 -20.20
CA SER A 155 -9.76 7.19 -21.44
C SER A 155 -8.75 8.02 -22.19
N TYR A 156 -7.92 8.77 -21.49
CA TYR A 156 -6.79 9.52 -22.06
C TYR A 156 -5.79 8.57 -22.74
N GLN A 157 -5.30 7.56 -22.03
CA GLN A 157 -4.35 6.57 -22.57
C GLN A 157 -4.92 5.88 -23.83
N LYS A 158 -6.18 5.43 -23.78
CA LYS A 158 -6.84 4.82 -24.95
C LYS A 158 -7.01 5.78 -26.11
N LYS A 159 -7.27 7.08 -25.84
CA LYS A 159 -7.37 8.11 -26.89
C LYS A 159 -6.02 8.35 -27.57
N VAL A 160 -4.94 8.45 -26.78
CA VAL A 160 -3.58 8.61 -27.31
C VAL A 160 -3.18 7.40 -28.16
N ALA A 161 -3.43 6.19 -27.65
CA ALA A 161 -3.18 4.94 -28.39
C ALA A 161 -3.95 4.88 -29.72
N ARG A 162 -5.22 5.29 -29.73
CA ARG A 162 -6.04 5.32 -30.94
C ARG A 162 -5.49 6.27 -32.01
N LYS A 163 -4.96 7.44 -31.60
CA LYS A 163 -4.27 8.37 -32.54
C LYS A 163 -3.03 7.76 -33.18
N ARG A 164 -2.47 6.71 -32.56
CA ARG A 164 -1.32 5.92 -33.09
C ARG A 164 -1.75 4.65 -33.84
N GLY A 165 -3.04 4.54 -34.18
CA GLY A 165 -3.58 3.38 -34.89
C GLY A 165 -3.90 2.16 -34.05
N ILE A 166 -3.61 2.20 -32.72
CA ILE A 166 -3.85 1.06 -31.82
C ILE A 166 -5.33 1.04 -31.42
N LYS A 167 -6.02 0.05 -31.96
CA LYS A 167 -7.44 -0.24 -31.63
C LYS A 167 -7.53 -1.23 -30.48
N ARG A 168 -8.63 -1.17 -29.71
CA ARG A 168 -8.89 -2.11 -28.58
C ARG A 168 -7.78 -2.13 -27.49
N ALA A 169 -7.15 -0.98 -27.26
CA ALA A 169 -6.15 -0.81 -26.22
C ALA A 169 -6.68 -1.10 -24.81
N ARG A 170 -5.90 -1.83 -24.03
CA ARG A 170 -6.15 -2.10 -22.60
C ARG A 170 -5.07 -1.44 -21.75
N THR A 171 -5.42 -1.00 -20.57
CA THR A 171 -4.51 -0.43 -19.57
C THR A 171 -4.87 -0.98 -18.21
N GLY A 172 -3.93 -0.95 -17.27
CA GLY A 172 -4.12 -1.39 -15.89
C GLY A 172 -3.65 -0.33 -14.90
N SER A 173 -4.20 -0.34 -13.70
CA SER A 173 -3.76 0.53 -12.63
C SER A 173 -3.98 -0.09 -11.25
N VAL A 174 -3.12 0.31 -10.31
CA VAL A 174 -3.28 0.07 -8.87
C VAL A 174 -3.30 1.44 -8.19
N THR A 175 -4.29 1.69 -7.34
CA THR A 175 -4.46 2.99 -6.69
C THR A 175 -4.51 2.85 -5.17
N PHE A 176 -3.75 3.71 -4.50
CA PHE A 176 -3.68 3.83 -3.06
C PHE A 176 -4.34 5.15 -2.64
N ILE A 177 -5.29 5.08 -1.71
CA ILE A 177 -5.91 6.24 -1.09
C ILE A 177 -5.10 6.60 0.15
N GLN A 178 -4.42 7.74 0.11
CA GLN A 178 -3.73 8.30 1.27
C GLN A 178 -4.58 9.38 1.91
N ARG A 179 -4.67 9.37 3.24
CA ARG A 179 -5.53 10.29 3.99
C ARG A 179 -4.79 11.45 4.64
N PHE A 180 -3.47 11.30 4.83
CA PHE A 180 -2.64 12.25 5.55
C PHE A 180 -1.44 12.68 4.71
N GLY A 181 -1.03 13.92 4.87
CA GLY A 181 0.25 14.42 4.38
C GLY A 181 1.41 14.05 5.32
N SER A 182 2.62 14.47 4.96
CA SER A 182 3.86 14.18 5.71
C SER A 182 3.85 14.69 7.15
N ALA A 183 3.15 15.78 7.42
CA ALA A 183 2.97 16.37 8.76
C ALA A 183 1.74 15.83 9.50
N LEU A 184 1.19 14.68 9.09
CA LEU A 184 -0.04 14.08 9.60
C LEU A 184 -1.27 15.00 9.47
N ASN A 185 -1.17 16.07 8.70
CA ASN A 185 -2.30 16.92 8.37
C ASN A 185 -3.27 16.17 7.44
N LEU A 186 -4.55 16.45 7.60
CA LEU A 186 -5.60 15.85 6.77
C LEU A 186 -5.41 16.26 5.30
N ASN A 187 -5.07 15.29 4.47
CA ASN A 187 -4.79 15.50 3.06
C ASN A 187 -5.17 14.25 2.26
N VAL A 188 -6.47 14.06 2.02
CA VAL A 188 -6.92 12.95 1.18
C VAL A 188 -6.43 13.18 -0.24
N HIS A 189 -5.72 12.21 -0.77
CA HIS A 189 -5.21 12.21 -2.14
C HIS A 189 -5.01 10.78 -2.64
N PHE A 190 -4.94 10.62 -3.96
CA PHE A 190 -4.80 9.31 -4.60
C PHE A 190 -3.43 9.20 -5.25
N HIS A 191 -2.73 8.10 -4.99
CA HIS A 191 -1.56 7.67 -5.73
C HIS A 191 -1.95 6.49 -6.60
N ALA A 192 -1.88 6.64 -7.91
CA ALA A 192 -2.21 5.59 -8.85
C ALA A 192 -1.00 5.25 -9.73
N LEU A 193 -0.63 3.98 -9.74
CA LEU A 193 0.34 3.42 -10.68
C LEU A 193 -0.43 2.91 -11.89
N PHE A 194 -0.25 3.53 -13.02
CA PHE A 194 -0.75 3.06 -14.30
C PHE A 194 0.38 2.47 -15.12
N THR A 195 0.08 1.51 -15.99
CA THR A 195 1.03 1.14 -17.05
C THR A 195 1.39 2.37 -17.88
N ASP A 196 2.68 2.61 -18.15
CA ASP A 196 3.15 3.75 -18.95
C ASP A 196 2.91 3.55 -20.45
N GLY A 197 1.75 2.96 -20.75
CA GLY A 197 1.37 2.54 -22.08
C GLY A 197 0.10 1.72 -22.06
N VAL A 198 -0.12 1.03 -23.16
CA VAL A 198 -1.29 0.21 -23.39
C VAL A 198 -0.90 -1.17 -23.90
N PHE A 199 -1.68 -2.18 -23.52
CA PHE A 199 -1.64 -3.50 -24.13
C PHE A 199 -2.65 -3.58 -25.27
N PHE A 200 -2.27 -4.24 -26.33
CA PHE A 200 -3.16 -4.52 -27.45
C PHE A 200 -2.90 -5.93 -27.99
N ARG A 201 -3.92 -6.52 -28.58
CA ARG A 201 -3.81 -7.84 -29.17
C ARG A 201 -3.22 -7.73 -30.56
N THR A 202 -2.20 -8.55 -30.82
CA THR A 202 -1.68 -8.75 -32.16
C THR A 202 -2.39 -9.93 -32.79
N ASP A 203 -2.93 -9.72 -33.99
CA ASP A 203 -3.45 -10.80 -34.81
C ASP A 203 -2.22 -11.52 -35.45
N ALA A 204 -1.65 -12.45 -34.70
CA ALA A 204 -0.58 -13.31 -35.23
C ALA A 204 -1.22 -14.27 -36.24
N LYS A 205 -1.08 -13.97 -37.54
CA LYS A 205 -1.51 -14.86 -38.62
C LYS A 205 -0.65 -16.14 -38.72
N ASP A 206 0.56 -16.17 -38.13
CA ASP A 206 1.54 -17.21 -38.40
C ASP A 206 1.98 -18.11 -37.24
N SER A 207 1.45 -17.91 -36.04
CA SER A 207 1.81 -18.77 -34.91
C SER A 207 0.68 -18.90 -33.90
N GLY A 208 -0.32 -19.66 -34.21
CA GLY A 208 -1.35 -20.33 -33.38
C GLY A 208 -1.81 -19.72 -32.05
N GLY A 209 -1.42 -18.53 -31.64
CA GLY A 209 -1.78 -17.88 -30.38
C GLY A 209 -1.58 -16.38 -30.43
N GLY A 210 -2.66 -15.62 -30.54
CA GLY A 210 -2.61 -14.16 -30.44
C GLY A 210 -2.10 -13.72 -29.05
N GLY A 211 -0.94 -13.05 -29.03
CA GLY A 211 -0.34 -12.46 -27.84
C GLY A 211 -0.82 -11.05 -27.55
N TYR A 212 -0.50 -10.56 -26.34
CA TYR A 212 -0.62 -9.14 -26.00
C TYR A 212 0.75 -8.48 -26.13
N GLU A 213 0.82 -7.37 -26.84
CA GLU A 213 2.00 -6.51 -26.92
C GLU A 213 1.79 -5.24 -26.12
N PHE A 214 2.88 -4.69 -25.59
CA PHE A 214 2.87 -3.43 -24.86
C PHE A 214 3.41 -2.31 -25.74
N TYR A 215 2.67 -1.22 -25.85
CA TYR A 215 3.07 0.00 -26.51
C TYR A 215 3.20 1.13 -25.50
N LYS A 216 4.44 1.63 -25.33
CA LYS A 216 4.72 2.78 -24.45
C LYS A 216 4.11 4.05 -25.06
N LEU A 217 3.35 4.80 -24.25
CA LEU A 217 2.78 6.07 -24.67
C LEU A 217 3.73 7.24 -24.37
N PRO A 218 3.64 8.33 -25.15
CA PRO A 218 4.36 9.56 -24.87
C PRO A 218 3.93 10.15 -23.53
N GLU A 219 4.78 11.00 -22.96
CA GLU A 219 4.43 11.74 -21.75
C GLU A 219 3.32 12.76 -22.04
N PRO A 220 2.38 12.94 -21.10
CA PRO A 220 1.34 13.96 -21.24
C PRO A 220 1.95 15.35 -21.18
N THR A 221 1.49 16.25 -22.05
CA THR A 221 1.87 17.65 -21.99
C THR A 221 1.21 18.38 -20.81
N LYS A 222 1.72 19.56 -20.45
CA LYS A 222 1.12 20.39 -19.38
C LYS A 222 -0.34 20.73 -19.69
N GLU A 223 -0.65 21.04 -20.94
CA GLU A 223 -2.01 21.36 -21.41
C GLU A 223 -2.94 20.15 -21.30
N GLU A 224 -2.43 18.95 -21.58
CA GLU A 224 -3.18 17.71 -21.41
C GLU A 224 -3.46 17.44 -19.93
N LEU A 225 -2.47 17.66 -19.04
CA LEU A 225 -2.65 17.51 -17.60
C LEU A 225 -3.73 18.46 -17.05
N VAL A 226 -3.73 19.72 -17.47
CA VAL A 226 -4.78 20.70 -17.09
C VAL A 226 -6.16 20.22 -17.56
N LYS A 227 -6.27 19.76 -18.82
CA LYS A 227 -7.52 19.22 -19.37
C LYS A 227 -7.98 17.94 -18.68
N LEU A 228 -7.07 17.12 -18.17
CA LEU A 228 -7.43 15.92 -17.39
C LEU A 228 -7.93 16.32 -16.01
N ALA A 229 -7.24 17.23 -15.32
CA ALA A 229 -7.64 17.72 -14.01
C ALA A 229 -9.03 18.38 -14.03
N SER A 230 -9.39 19.11 -15.10
CA SER A 230 -10.71 19.75 -15.23
C SER A 230 -11.87 18.78 -15.45
N LYS A 231 -11.60 17.48 -15.67
CA LYS A 231 -12.61 16.43 -15.89
C LYS A 231 -12.90 15.59 -14.64
N ILE A 232 -12.09 15.78 -13.63
CA ILE A 232 -12.18 15.07 -12.35
C ILE A 232 -12.86 15.95 -11.30
#